data_edfb55a0dd94c2546cf0aaed26a599c3
#
_entry.id   edfb55a0dd94c2546cf0aaed26a599c3
#
_cell.length_a   1.000
_cell.length_b   1.000
_cell.length_c   1.000
_cell.angle_alpha   90.00
_cell.angle_beta   90.00
_cell.angle_gamma   90.00
#
_symmetry.space_group_name_H-M   'P 1'
#
loop_
_entity.id
_entity.type
_entity.pdbx_description
1 polymer ?
#
loop_
_entity_poly.entity_id
_entity_poly.type
_entity_poly.pdbx_seq_one_letter_code
_entity_poly.pdbx_strand_id
1 'polypeptide(L)'
;MFESSIEAVANYTRPINTIIRTYTGKQVIPGSATLFFVNNEGYAITCKHVTNLLASSDNINTGFIEFKKERDALPKDGKYKMRLKGLEMKYKYNEDSVVQIKNNFVDCVDTMSGYTCHVHPIYDLAIIKFNDFNKLHYSSHATFLKDGATIKQGNFLCRLGFPFPEFTNFIYNETHDDIEWTTTGIQSSPRFPIEGMVTRFLADEDRTLSGIELSTPGLRGQSGGPLFNDKGTVYGMQFSTKHLHLGFDFIDKEIMVDNKIKKISDYSFIHLGQCVHVDVIKAFLREHKVNFFEEG
;
A
#
# COMPACT_ATOMS: atom_id res chain seq x y z
N MET A 1 22.72 13.56 -7.46
CA MET A 1 21.27 13.63 -7.70
C MET A 1 20.60 12.82 -6.59
N PHE A 2 19.84 11.75 -6.76
CA PHE A 2 19.15 11.08 -5.63
C PHE A 2 19.87 9.86 -5.02
N GLU A 3 21.04 9.48 -5.49
CA GLU A 3 21.73 8.25 -5.07
C GLU A 3 21.87 8.16 -3.54
N SER A 4 22.53 9.12 -2.92
CA SER A 4 22.75 9.14 -1.46
C SER A 4 21.45 9.35 -0.67
N SER A 5 20.50 10.13 -1.18
CA SER A 5 19.22 10.33 -0.51
C SER A 5 18.32 9.09 -0.57
N ILE A 6 18.35 8.31 -1.64
CA ILE A 6 17.66 7.03 -1.73
C ILE A 6 18.18 6.07 -0.66
N GLU A 7 19.51 5.96 -0.50
CA GLU A 7 20.10 5.11 0.54
C GLU A 7 19.71 5.59 1.96
N ALA A 8 19.74 6.90 2.21
CA ALA A 8 19.35 7.46 3.50
C ALA A 8 17.88 7.20 3.82
N VAL A 9 16.99 7.44 2.85
CA VAL A 9 15.52 7.25 2.99
C VAL A 9 15.17 5.77 3.14
N ALA A 10 15.90 4.87 2.48
CA ALA A 10 15.70 3.43 2.59
C ALA A 10 15.94 2.90 4.02
N ASN A 11 16.76 3.58 4.84
CA ASN A 11 17.04 3.17 6.20
C ASN A 11 15.81 3.21 7.12
N TYR A 12 14.79 3.98 6.78
CA TYR A 12 13.55 4.10 7.55
C TYR A 12 12.27 3.79 6.76
N THR A 13 12.38 3.36 5.50
CA THR A 13 11.24 2.98 4.64
C THR A 13 11.14 1.46 4.55
N ARG A 14 9.95 0.90 4.78
CA ARG A 14 9.73 -0.56 4.85
C ARG A 14 8.49 -1.00 4.07
N PRO A 15 8.50 -2.22 3.51
CA PRO A 15 7.31 -2.79 2.90
C PRO A 15 6.36 -3.36 3.94
N ILE A 16 5.07 -3.28 3.61
CA ILE A 16 4.00 -4.08 4.20
C ILE A 16 3.65 -5.13 3.15
N ASN A 17 4.02 -6.37 3.40
CA ASN A 17 3.68 -7.49 2.52
C ASN A 17 2.31 -8.05 2.92
N THR A 18 1.47 -8.34 1.94
CA THR A 18 0.15 -8.92 2.14
C THR A 18 -0.02 -10.12 1.24
N ILE A 19 -0.60 -11.20 1.76
CA ILE A 19 -1.03 -12.35 0.98
C ILE A 19 -2.54 -12.51 1.10
N ILE A 20 -3.19 -12.78 -0.03
CA ILE A 20 -4.64 -12.82 -0.15
C ILE A 20 -5.06 -14.13 -0.82
N ARG A 21 -6.19 -14.70 -0.37
CA ARG A 21 -6.83 -15.83 -1.04
C ARG A 21 -8.32 -15.58 -1.24
N THR A 22 -8.83 -15.97 -2.42
CA THR A 22 -10.28 -15.99 -2.70
C THR A 22 -10.91 -17.33 -2.33
N TYR A 23 -12.23 -17.37 -2.21
CA TYR A 23 -12.97 -18.52 -1.67
C TYR A 23 -12.73 -19.83 -2.44
N THR A 24 -12.78 -19.80 -3.76
CA THR A 24 -12.52 -21.00 -4.58
C THR A 24 -11.07 -21.13 -5.02
N GLY A 25 -10.28 -20.05 -4.85
CA GLY A 25 -8.89 -19.99 -5.30
C GLY A 25 -7.96 -20.77 -4.38
N LYS A 26 -7.08 -21.56 -4.98
CA LYS A 26 -5.91 -22.14 -4.29
C LYS A 26 -4.67 -21.26 -4.48
N GLN A 27 -4.71 -20.31 -5.40
CA GLN A 27 -3.63 -19.39 -5.66
C GLN A 27 -3.57 -18.33 -4.57
N VAL A 28 -2.40 -18.13 -4.00
CA VAL A 28 -2.11 -17.02 -3.08
C VAL A 28 -1.67 -15.83 -3.92
N ILE A 29 -2.33 -14.69 -3.70
CA ILE A 29 -2.08 -13.44 -4.44
C ILE A 29 -1.25 -12.54 -3.54
N PRO A 30 0.02 -12.26 -3.88
CA PRO A 30 0.85 -11.32 -3.12
C PRO A 30 0.49 -9.86 -3.47
N GLY A 31 0.57 -9.01 -2.47
CA GLY A 31 0.44 -7.57 -2.58
C GLY A 31 1.45 -6.86 -1.68
N SER A 32 1.70 -5.59 -1.95
CA SER A 32 2.59 -4.78 -1.13
C SER A 32 2.04 -3.37 -0.94
N ALA A 33 2.46 -2.75 0.14
CA ALA A 33 2.32 -1.33 0.43
C ALA A 33 3.61 -0.84 1.09
N THR A 34 3.70 0.45 1.35
CA THR A 34 4.88 1.07 1.94
C THR A 34 4.51 1.81 3.22
N LEU A 35 5.42 1.83 4.18
CA LEU A 35 5.41 2.73 5.33
C LEU A 35 6.80 3.34 5.52
N PHE A 36 6.86 4.46 6.25
CA PHE A 36 8.14 5.03 6.68
C PHE A 36 8.07 5.54 8.12
N PHE A 37 9.14 5.30 8.87
CA PHE A 37 9.24 5.67 10.28
C PHE A 37 9.56 7.14 10.48
N VAL A 38 8.90 7.76 11.47
CA VAL A 38 9.06 9.19 11.79
C VAL A 38 9.88 9.45 13.06
N ASN A 39 10.09 8.40 13.88
CA ASN A 39 10.91 8.47 15.11
C ASN A 39 11.34 7.06 15.55
N ASN A 40 12.07 6.99 16.67
CA ASN A 40 12.52 5.74 17.29
C ASN A 40 11.52 5.14 18.28
N GLU A 41 10.31 5.66 18.34
CA GLU A 41 9.24 5.19 19.23
C GLU A 41 8.31 4.18 18.55
N GLY A 42 8.59 3.78 17.31
CA GLY A 42 7.77 2.85 16.53
C GLY A 42 6.56 3.51 15.84
N TYR A 43 6.59 4.83 15.62
CA TYR A 43 5.58 5.50 14.80
C TYR A 43 5.99 5.54 13.34
N ALA A 44 5.08 5.11 12.47
CA ALA A 44 5.26 5.12 11.02
C ALA A 44 4.05 5.74 10.33
N ILE A 45 4.27 6.27 9.14
CA ILE A 45 3.24 6.83 8.26
C ILE A 45 2.98 5.88 7.10
N THR A 46 1.72 5.76 6.73
CA THR A 46 1.24 5.07 5.52
C THR A 46 -0.09 5.66 5.05
N CYS A 47 -0.69 5.08 4.02
CA CYS A 47 -2.01 5.48 3.54
C CYS A 47 -3.14 4.92 4.40
N LYS A 48 -4.26 5.67 4.48
CA LYS A 48 -5.50 5.26 5.13
C LYS A 48 -6.07 3.97 4.51
N HIS A 49 -6.08 3.87 3.16
CA HIS A 49 -6.58 2.66 2.51
C HIS A 49 -5.75 1.41 2.85
N VAL A 50 -4.45 1.57 3.14
CA VAL A 50 -3.59 0.47 3.61
C VAL A 50 -4.00 0.03 5.02
N THR A 51 -4.19 0.97 5.96
CA THR A 51 -4.64 0.63 7.33
C THR A 51 -6.05 0.06 7.36
N ASN A 52 -6.93 0.49 6.45
CA ASN A 52 -8.26 -0.10 6.30
C ASN A 52 -8.19 -1.58 5.86
N LEU A 53 -7.26 -1.92 4.96
CA LEU A 53 -7.01 -3.33 4.58
C LEU A 53 -6.50 -4.13 5.78
N LEU A 54 -5.55 -3.59 6.55
CA LEU A 54 -5.04 -4.21 7.77
C LEU A 54 -6.17 -4.48 8.78
N ALA A 55 -7.02 -3.48 9.03
CA ALA A 55 -8.15 -3.60 9.96
C ALA A 55 -9.23 -4.59 9.48
N SER A 56 -9.44 -4.69 8.16
CA SER A 56 -10.42 -5.64 7.61
C SER A 56 -9.94 -7.09 7.63
N SER A 57 -8.63 -7.33 7.67
CA SER A 57 -8.06 -8.68 7.60
C SER A 57 -8.50 -9.57 8.75
N ASP A 58 -8.58 -9.04 9.97
CA ASP A 58 -8.99 -9.81 11.15
C ASP A 58 -10.44 -10.27 11.05
N ASN A 59 -11.34 -9.39 10.60
CA ASN A 59 -12.75 -9.72 10.41
C ASN A 59 -12.95 -10.75 9.30
N ILE A 60 -12.23 -10.61 8.17
CA ILE A 60 -12.27 -11.55 7.04
C ILE A 60 -11.79 -12.93 7.50
N ASN A 61 -10.64 -12.99 8.17
CA ASN A 61 -10.07 -14.25 8.65
C ASN A 61 -10.98 -14.93 9.70
N THR A 62 -11.52 -14.17 10.64
CA THR A 62 -12.46 -14.69 11.66
C THR A 62 -13.72 -15.24 11.00
N GLY A 63 -14.33 -14.51 10.08
CA GLY A 63 -15.51 -14.96 9.34
C GLY A 63 -15.25 -16.25 8.56
N PHE A 64 -14.05 -16.41 7.98
CA PHE A 64 -13.70 -17.64 7.29
C PHE A 64 -13.43 -18.82 8.23
N ILE A 65 -12.87 -18.58 9.40
CA ILE A 65 -12.71 -19.61 10.45
C ILE A 65 -14.09 -20.12 10.91
N GLU A 66 -15.04 -19.23 11.14
CA GLU A 66 -16.43 -19.59 11.51
C GLU A 66 -17.11 -20.36 10.39
N PHE A 67 -16.99 -19.89 9.14
CA PHE A 67 -17.49 -20.61 7.97
C PHE A 67 -16.93 -22.03 7.88
N LYS A 68 -15.60 -22.20 8.02
CA LYS A 68 -14.97 -23.54 8.00
C LYS A 68 -15.56 -24.45 9.08
N LYS A 69 -15.71 -23.94 10.30
CA LYS A 69 -16.30 -24.70 11.42
C LYS A 69 -17.73 -25.18 11.10
N GLU A 70 -18.57 -24.31 10.56
CA GLU A 70 -19.94 -24.68 10.16
C GLU A 70 -19.94 -25.64 8.96
N ARG A 71 -19.08 -25.41 7.95
CA ARG A 71 -18.91 -26.29 6.77
C ARG A 71 -18.52 -27.71 7.18
N ASP A 72 -17.55 -27.83 8.07
CA ASP A 72 -16.99 -29.12 8.46
C ASP A 72 -17.96 -29.91 9.36
N ALA A 73 -18.91 -29.24 10.01
CA ALA A 73 -20.00 -29.83 10.77
C ALA A 73 -21.19 -30.30 9.90
N LEU A 74 -21.23 -29.94 8.59
CA LEU A 74 -22.31 -30.34 7.69
C LEU A 74 -22.30 -31.86 7.47
N PRO A 75 -23.48 -32.55 7.56
CA PRO A 75 -23.58 -33.96 7.20
C PRO A 75 -23.18 -34.20 5.73
N LYS A 76 -22.23 -35.13 5.53
CA LYS A 76 -21.71 -35.51 4.19
C LYS A 76 -22.60 -36.55 3.51
N ASP A 77 -23.88 -36.24 3.34
CA ASP A 77 -24.88 -37.06 2.66
C ASP A 77 -25.26 -36.50 1.28
N GLY A 78 -26.22 -37.08 0.60
CA GLY A 78 -26.68 -36.66 -0.72
C GLY A 78 -27.18 -35.20 -0.83
N LYS A 79 -27.44 -34.54 0.33
CA LYS A 79 -27.84 -33.14 0.39
C LYS A 79 -26.70 -32.18 0.76
N TYR A 80 -25.48 -32.67 0.90
CA TYR A 80 -24.32 -31.87 1.29
C TYR A 80 -24.12 -30.63 0.42
N LYS A 81 -24.14 -30.78 -0.90
CA LYS A 81 -23.97 -29.64 -1.84
C LYS A 81 -25.03 -28.56 -1.66
N MET A 82 -26.28 -28.94 -1.42
CA MET A 82 -27.37 -27.98 -1.19
C MET A 82 -27.15 -27.21 0.13
N ARG A 83 -26.75 -27.91 1.20
CA ARG A 83 -26.46 -27.27 2.49
C ARG A 83 -25.26 -26.35 2.40
N LEU A 84 -24.18 -26.78 1.71
CA LEU A 84 -23.00 -25.96 1.47
C LEU A 84 -23.37 -24.66 0.74
N LYS A 85 -24.19 -24.76 -0.33
CA LYS A 85 -24.67 -23.57 -1.04
C LYS A 85 -25.49 -22.63 -0.14
N GLY A 86 -26.30 -23.17 0.75
CA GLY A 86 -27.00 -22.37 1.76
C GLY A 86 -26.05 -21.65 2.73
N LEU A 87 -24.96 -22.33 3.12
CA LEU A 87 -23.94 -21.75 3.97
C LEU A 87 -23.14 -20.64 3.24
N GLU A 88 -22.76 -20.87 1.99
CA GLU A 88 -22.13 -19.86 1.13
C GLU A 88 -22.99 -18.59 1.00
N MET A 89 -24.30 -18.76 0.82
CA MET A 89 -25.24 -17.63 0.79
C MET A 89 -25.32 -16.90 2.14
N LYS A 90 -25.30 -17.62 3.26
CA LYS A 90 -25.30 -17.04 4.61
C LYS A 90 -24.08 -16.13 4.82
N TYR A 91 -22.89 -16.58 4.38
CA TYR A 91 -21.64 -15.83 4.49
C TYR A 91 -21.38 -14.88 3.30
N LYS A 92 -22.27 -14.86 2.30
CA LYS A 92 -22.15 -14.08 1.06
C LYS A 92 -20.86 -14.41 0.28
N TYR A 93 -20.45 -15.68 0.30
CA TYR A 93 -19.26 -16.13 -0.43
C TYR A 93 -19.61 -16.51 -1.88
N ASN A 94 -18.80 -16.01 -2.80
CA ASN A 94 -18.75 -16.39 -4.22
C ASN A 94 -17.30 -16.64 -4.62
N GLU A 95 -17.07 -16.99 -5.87
CA GLU A 95 -15.74 -17.36 -6.38
C GLU A 95 -14.67 -16.30 -6.11
N ASP A 96 -15.01 -15.01 -6.22
CA ASP A 96 -14.09 -13.88 -6.07
C ASP A 96 -14.02 -13.32 -4.64
N SER A 97 -14.86 -13.85 -3.72
CA SER A 97 -14.87 -13.37 -2.34
C SER A 97 -13.53 -13.60 -1.67
N VAL A 98 -12.90 -12.53 -1.19
CA VAL A 98 -11.68 -12.62 -0.38
C VAL A 98 -12.04 -13.24 0.97
N VAL A 99 -11.40 -14.36 1.30
CA VAL A 99 -11.69 -15.10 2.54
C VAL A 99 -10.53 -15.13 3.52
N GLN A 100 -9.31 -14.85 3.05
CA GLN A 100 -8.12 -14.79 3.89
C GLN A 100 -7.20 -13.65 3.46
N ILE A 101 -6.69 -12.91 4.44
CA ILE A 101 -5.69 -11.86 4.27
C ILE A 101 -4.70 -11.99 5.43
N LYS A 102 -3.41 -12.14 5.12
CA LYS A 102 -2.35 -12.09 6.13
C LYS A 102 -1.33 -11.02 5.77
N ASN A 103 -0.95 -10.24 6.76
CA ASN A 103 -0.02 -9.12 6.60
C ASN A 103 1.29 -9.39 7.32
N ASN A 104 2.39 -8.87 6.78
CA ASN A 104 3.71 -8.94 7.38
C ASN A 104 4.42 -7.58 7.27
N PHE A 105 4.86 -7.03 8.38
CA PHE A 105 5.65 -5.81 8.48
C PHE A 105 7.14 -6.14 8.40
N VAL A 106 7.68 -6.19 7.17
CA VAL A 106 9.04 -6.69 6.92
C VAL A 106 10.07 -5.71 7.47
N ASP A 107 11.00 -6.20 8.28
CA ASP A 107 12.11 -5.45 8.87
C ASP A 107 11.69 -4.15 9.59
N CYS A 108 10.50 -4.15 10.21
CA CYS A 108 10.01 -3.02 11.00
C CYS A 108 10.50 -3.11 12.44
N VAL A 109 9.99 -4.08 13.17
CA VAL A 109 10.29 -4.35 14.59
C VAL A 109 10.33 -5.85 14.81
N ASP A 110 11.02 -6.30 15.86
CA ASP A 110 10.88 -7.67 16.34
C ASP A 110 9.70 -7.76 17.32
N THR A 111 9.28 -8.97 17.65
CA THR A 111 8.26 -9.28 18.67
C THR A 111 7.44 -8.08 19.13
N MET A 112 6.30 -7.85 18.54
CA MET A 112 5.35 -6.82 18.95
C MET A 112 4.08 -7.48 19.50
N SER A 113 3.42 -6.82 20.48
CA SER A 113 2.10 -7.27 20.97
C SER A 113 0.96 -6.93 20.01
N GLY A 114 1.19 -5.98 19.10
CA GLY A 114 0.23 -5.48 18.12
C GLY A 114 0.59 -4.09 17.62
N TYR A 115 -0.34 -3.47 16.94
CA TYR A 115 -0.20 -2.09 16.46
C TYR A 115 -1.51 -1.32 16.62
N THR A 116 -1.41 -0.01 16.72
CA THR A 116 -2.54 0.92 16.75
C THR A 116 -2.50 1.80 15.52
N CYS A 117 -3.66 2.04 14.88
CA CYS A 117 -3.77 2.93 13.74
C CYS A 117 -4.57 4.19 14.10
N HIS A 118 -4.02 5.34 13.76
CA HIS A 118 -4.75 6.61 13.73
C HIS A 118 -5.00 6.98 12.27
N VAL A 119 -6.26 7.14 11.91
CA VAL A 119 -6.69 7.35 10.51
C VAL A 119 -7.16 8.78 10.34
N HIS A 120 -6.58 9.50 9.38
CA HIS A 120 -7.00 10.87 9.09
C HIS A 120 -8.45 10.90 8.57
N PRO A 121 -9.32 11.79 9.08
CA PRO A 121 -10.74 11.79 8.71
C PRO A 121 -10.96 12.09 7.22
N ILE A 122 -10.17 13.00 6.63
CA ILE A 122 -10.37 13.50 5.26
C ILE A 122 -9.36 12.85 4.29
N TYR A 123 -8.06 12.98 4.57
CA TYR A 123 -7.01 12.59 3.63
C TYR A 123 -6.68 11.09 3.70
N ASP A 124 -6.11 10.57 2.62
CA ASP A 124 -5.62 9.17 2.58
C ASP A 124 -4.28 9.05 3.30
N LEU A 125 -4.31 9.28 4.60
CA LEU A 125 -3.18 9.34 5.51
C LEU A 125 -3.51 8.59 6.80
N ALA A 126 -2.55 7.82 7.32
CA ALA A 126 -2.64 7.15 8.61
C ALA A 126 -1.28 7.08 9.32
N ILE A 127 -1.34 7.00 10.64
CA ILE A 127 -0.20 6.71 11.51
C ILE A 127 -0.38 5.29 12.04
N ILE A 128 0.68 4.48 11.96
CA ILE A 128 0.77 3.18 12.63
C ILE A 128 1.71 3.34 13.82
N LYS A 129 1.29 2.90 15.00
CA LYS A 129 2.12 2.77 16.21
C LYS A 129 2.32 1.28 16.49
N PHE A 130 3.54 0.81 16.41
CA PHE A 130 3.91 -0.53 16.86
C PHE A 130 4.02 -0.55 18.39
N ASN A 131 3.39 -1.56 19.04
CA ASN A 131 3.28 -1.66 20.49
C ASN A 131 4.20 -2.76 21.03
N ASP A 132 4.81 -2.48 22.20
CA ASP A 132 5.55 -3.46 23.01
C ASP A 132 6.60 -4.27 22.21
N PHE A 133 7.32 -3.62 21.32
CA PHE A 133 8.43 -4.24 20.60
C PHE A 133 9.73 -4.22 21.40
N ASN A 134 10.60 -5.22 21.20
CA ASN A 134 11.89 -5.29 21.88
C ASN A 134 13.00 -4.56 21.13
N LYS A 135 12.95 -4.56 19.78
CA LYS A 135 14.00 -4.02 18.93
C LYS A 135 13.43 -3.41 17.67
N LEU A 136 14.05 -2.30 17.26
CA LEU A 136 13.82 -1.66 15.97
C LEU A 136 14.76 -2.26 14.91
N HIS A 137 14.25 -2.54 13.74
CA HIS A 137 15.03 -2.98 12.58
C HIS A 137 15.32 -1.86 11.58
N TYR A 138 15.02 -0.62 11.93
CA TYR A 138 15.38 0.57 11.18
C TYR A 138 16.38 1.42 11.98
N SER A 139 17.25 2.15 11.26
CA SER A 139 18.40 2.83 11.87
C SER A 139 18.29 4.36 11.85
N SER A 140 17.27 4.91 11.19
CA SER A 140 17.01 6.34 11.11
C SER A 140 15.51 6.61 10.97
N HIS A 141 15.13 7.87 10.84
CA HIS A 141 13.74 8.31 10.72
C HIS A 141 13.63 9.46 9.73
N ALA A 142 12.39 9.74 9.28
CA ALA A 142 12.11 10.83 8.36
C ALA A 142 12.42 12.19 8.98
N THR A 143 13.06 13.05 8.18
CA THR A 143 13.19 14.49 8.47
C THR A 143 12.30 15.24 7.50
N PHE A 144 11.37 16.03 8.01
CA PHE A 144 10.39 16.72 7.19
C PHE A 144 10.84 18.13 6.79
N LEU A 145 10.40 18.57 5.61
CA LEU A 145 10.53 19.96 5.21
C LEU A 145 9.85 20.88 6.24
N LYS A 146 10.58 21.90 6.71
CA LYS A 146 10.12 22.80 7.76
C LYS A 146 8.94 23.67 7.31
N ASP A 147 9.05 24.26 6.12
CA ASP A 147 8.04 25.14 5.55
C ASP A 147 7.58 24.61 4.17
N GLY A 148 6.40 23.98 4.16
CA GLY A 148 5.80 23.46 2.93
C GLY A 148 5.46 24.52 1.88
N ALA A 149 5.31 25.77 2.27
CA ALA A 149 5.09 26.88 1.33
C ALA A 149 6.31 27.15 0.42
N THR A 150 7.48 26.61 0.76
CA THR A 150 8.69 26.70 -0.07
C THR A 150 8.68 25.74 -1.26
N ILE A 151 7.76 24.75 -1.29
CA ILE A 151 7.60 23.83 -2.42
C ILE A 151 7.10 24.61 -3.64
N LYS A 152 7.74 24.40 -4.79
CA LYS A 152 7.39 25.09 -6.05
C LYS A 152 7.18 24.11 -7.18
N GLN A 153 6.34 24.50 -8.14
CA GLN A 153 6.30 23.81 -9.44
C GLN A 153 7.71 23.80 -10.05
N GLY A 154 8.07 22.67 -10.64
CA GLY A 154 9.43 22.46 -11.15
C GLY A 154 10.41 21.87 -10.13
N ASN A 155 10.08 21.78 -8.83
CA ASN A 155 10.90 21.01 -7.91
C ASN A 155 10.97 19.56 -8.36
N PHE A 156 12.19 19.01 -8.38
CA PHE A 156 12.44 17.63 -8.76
C PHE A 156 12.57 16.78 -7.49
N LEU A 157 11.69 15.81 -7.33
CA LEU A 157 11.54 15.00 -6.12
C LEU A 157 11.54 13.52 -6.45
N CYS A 158 11.88 12.67 -5.48
CA CYS A 158 11.89 11.22 -5.62
C CYS A 158 10.92 10.59 -4.62
N ARG A 159 10.28 9.50 -5.02
CA ARG A 159 9.47 8.63 -4.16
C ARG A 159 10.16 7.30 -4.01
N LEU A 160 10.08 6.71 -2.83
CA LEU A 160 10.56 5.36 -2.58
C LEU A 160 9.42 4.47 -2.09
N GLY A 161 9.34 3.25 -2.60
CA GLY A 161 8.36 2.26 -2.15
C GLY A 161 8.64 0.89 -2.75
N PHE A 162 7.68 -0.03 -2.59
CA PHE A 162 7.82 -1.44 -2.95
C PHE A 162 6.67 -1.90 -3.87
N PRO A 163 6.66 -1.45 -5.14
CA PRO A 163 5.51 -1.66 -6.04
C PRO A 163 5.40 -3.07 -6.60
N PHE A 164 6.46 -3.86 -6.56
CA PHE A 164 6.48 -5.20 -7.13
C PHE A 164 6.60 -6.24 -6.03
N PRO A 165 5.53 -7.00 -5.71
CA PRO A 165 5.54 -8.02 -4.67
C PRO A 165 6.28 -9.28 -5.16
N GLU A 166 7.61 -9.23 -5.15
CA GLU A 166 8.48 -10.33 -5.60
C GLU A 166 8.84 -11.31 -4.47
N PHE A 167 8.30 -11.12 -3.27
CA PHE A 167 8.48 -12.08 -2.19
C PHE A 167 7.72 -13.40 -2.47
N THR A 168 8.29 -14.52 -2.03
CA THR A 168 7.76 -15.87 -2.29
C THR A 168 7.69 -16.73 -1.04
N ASN A 169 7.89 -16.17 0.16
CA ASN A 169 7.91 -16.85 1.44
C ASN A 169 6.50 -17.14 2.00
N PHE A 170 5.63 -17.70 1.17
CA PHE A 170 4.26 -18.06 1.54
C PHE A 170 3.79 -19.31 0.81
N ILE A 171 2.81 -20.00 1.39
CA ILE A 171 2.17 -21.17 0.79
C ILE A 171 0.65 -21.15 1.04
N TYR A 172 -0.08 -21.92 0.24
CA TYR A 172 -1.42 -22.41 0.61
C TYR A 172 -1.30 -23.81 1.20
N ASN A 173 -1.69 -23.95 2.45
CA ASN A 173 -1.73 -25.23 3.16
C ASN A 173 -3.09 -25.89 2.98
N GLU A 174 -3.16 -26.89 2.08
CA GLU A 174 -4.41 -27.59 1.78
C GLU A 174 -4.99 -28.35 3.00
N THR A 175 -4.14 -28.84 3.89
CA THR A 175 -4.58 -29.59 5.08
C THR A 175 -5.35 -28.71 6.05
N HIS A 176 -4.88 -27.47 6.25
CA HIS A 176 -5.52 -26.51 7.15
C HIS A 176 -6.51 -25.60 6.42
N ASP A 177 -6.58 -25.68 5.08
CA ASP A 177 -7.34 -24.74 4.25
C ASP A 177 -7.00 -23.28 4.62
N ASP A 178 -5.68 -22.97 4.64
CA ASP A 178 -5.14 -21.70 5.12
C ASP A 178 -3.93 -21.24 4.28
N ILE A 179 -3.74 -19.92 4.18
CA ILE A 179 -2.52 -19.34 3.64
C ILE A 179 -1.54 -19.09 4.78
N GLU A 180 -0.26 -19.39 4.58
CA GLU A 180 0.74 -19.32 5.64
C GLU A 180 2.02 -18.63 5.15
N TRP A 181 2.64 -17.83 6.04
CA TRP A 181 4.00 -17.36 5.83
C TRP A 181 4.98 -18.49 6.09
N THR A 182 6.06 -18.55 5.30
CA THR A 182 7.13 -19.53 5.44
C THR A 182 8.47 -18.85 5.72
N THR A 183 9.41 -19.63 6.25
CA THR A 183 10.80 -19.17 6.44
C THR A 183 11.66 -19.36 5.19
N THR A 184 11.15 -20.06 4.18
CA THR A 184 11.81 -20.32 2.90
C THR A 184 11.27 -19.41 1.81
N GLY A 185 12.09 -19.13 0.79
CA GLY A 185 11.74 -18.24 -0.31
C GLY A 185 12.32 -16.83 -0.13
N ILE A 186 11.96 -15.94 -1.05
CA ILE A 186 12.35 -14.52 -1.02
C ILE A 186 11.45 -13.82 0.01
N GLN A 187 12.04 -13.17 1.00
CA GLN A 187 11.29 -12.56 2.11
C GLN A 187 10.89 -11.10 1.85
N SER A 188 11.62 -10.39 1.00
CA SER A 188 11.37 -8.97 0.72
C SER A 188 11.33 -8.69 -0.77
N SER A 189 10.54 -7.68 -1.14
CA SER A 189 10.51 -7.15 -2.50
C SER A 189 11.59 -6.08 -2.67
N PRO A 190 12.10 -5.88 -3.89
CA PRO A 190 13.06 -4.80 -4.16
C PRO A 190 12.39 -3.43 -3.95
N ARG A 191 13.14 -2.51 -3.39
CA ARG A 191 12.75 -1.10 -3.36
C ARG A 191 12.78 -0.52 -4.77
N PHE A 192 11.86 0.40 -5.04
CA PHE A 192 11.75 1.03 -6.36
C PHE A 192 11.63 2.55 -6.22
N PRO A 193 12.74 3.28 -6.44
CA PRO A 193 12.69 4.74 -6.49
C PRO A 193 12.14 5.22 -7.85
N ILE A 194 11.33 6.28 -7.81
CA ILE A 194 10.85 6.96 -9.02
C ILE A 194 10.81 8.46 -8.80
N GLU A 195 11.52 9.19 -9.63
CA GLU A 195 11.56 10.65 -9.58
C GLU A 195 10.41 11.28 -10.37
N GLY A 196 10.18 12.55 -10.13
CA GLY A 196 9.23 13.36 -10.88
C GLY A 196 9.31 14.83 -10.51
N MET A 197 8.85 15.67 -11.43
CA MET A 197 8.75 17.10 -11.23
C MET A 197 7.37 17.45 -10.64
N VAL A 198 7.32 18.37 -9.68
CA VAL A 198 6.08 18.94 -9.18
C VAL A 198 5.38 19.69 -10.33
N THR A 199 4.21 19.19 -10.74
CA THR A 199 3.42 19.76 -11.85
C THR A 199 2.39 20.76 -11.35
N ARG A 200 1.71 20.42 -10.25
CA ARG A 200 0.72 21.30 -9.62
C ARG A 200 0.49 20.90 -8.16
N PHE A 201 -0.22 21.77 -7.46
CA PHE A 201 -0.70 21.52 -6.10
C PHE A 201 -2.17 21.11 -6.12
N LEU A 202 -2.55 20.28 -5.16
CA LEU A 202 -3.92 19.94 -4.87
C LEU A 202 -4.35 20.79 -3.67
N ALA A 203 -5.54 21.36 -3.75
CA ALA A 203 -6.10 22.17 -2.68
C ALA A 203 -7.56 21.76 -2.43
N ASP A 204 -7.97 21.92 -1.20
CA ASP A 204 -9.34 21.73 -0.77
C ASP A 204 -10.23 22.93 -1.20
N GLU A 205 -11.52 22.88 -0.93
CA GLU A 205 -12.47 23.92 -1.29
C GLU A 205 -12.14 25.29 -0.65
N ASP A 206 -11.57 25.28 0.54
CA ASP A 206 -11.08 26.47 1.26
C ASP A 206 -9.71 26.98 0.77
N ARG A 207 -9.14 26.34 -0.28
CA ARG A 207 -7.82 26.61 -0.86
C ARG A 207 -6.64 26.22 0.01
N THR A 208 -6.84 25.47 1.09
CA THR A 208 -5.74 24.87 1.86
C THR A 208 -5.03 23.83 1.02
N LEU A 209 -3.70 23.92 0.95
CA LEU A 209 -2.89 22.93 0.20
C LEU A 209 -2.95 21.57 0.89
N SER A 210 -3.46 20.58 0.17
CA SER A 210 -3.62 19.21 0.67
C SER A 210 -2.69 18.20 0.00
N GLY A 211 -2.23 18.48 -1.22
CA GLY A 211 -1.38 17.53 -1.94
C GLY A 211 -0.49 18.15 -3.01
N ILE A 212 0.39 17.28 -3.51
CA ILE A 212 1.36 17.58 -4.57
C ILE A 212 1.13 16.58 -5.70
N GLU A 213 1.07 17.06 -6.94
CA GLU A 213 1.00 16.20 -8.12
C GLU A 213 2.34 16.20 -8.86
N LEU A 214 2.77 15.02 -9.30
CA LEU A 214 4.05 14.77 -9.96
C LEU A 214 3.86 14.33 -11.41
N SER A 215 4.84 14.65 -12.25
CA SER A 215 4.87 14.31 -13.68
C SER A 215 4.99 12.82 -13.98
N THR A 216 5.29 11.98 -12.99
CA THR A 216 5.40 10.52 -13.12
C THR A 216 4.33 9.82 -12.27
N PRO A 217 3.82 8.66 -12.70
CA PRO A 217 2.80 7.93 -11.96
C PRO A 217 3.33 7.39 -10.64
N GLY A 218 2.44 7.27 -9.63
CA GLY A 218 2.66 6.36 -8.52
C GLY A 218 2.31 4.94 -8.94
N LEU A 219 3.00 3.95 -8.38
CA LEU A 219 2.79 2.54 -8.67
C LEU A 219 2.05 1.86 -7.51
N ARG A 220 1.29 0.81 -7.81
CA ARG A 220 0.66 -0.01 -6.78
C ARG A 220 1.75 -0.60 -5.88
N GLY A 221 1.60 -0.46 -4.55
CA GLY A 221 2.63 -0.83 -3.58
C GLY A 221 3.52 0.33 -3.13
N GLN A 222 3.58 1.44 -3.86
CA GLN A 222 4.21 2.67 -3.38
C GLN A 222 3.32 3.51 -2.44
N SER A 223 2.05 3.14 -2.27
CA SER A 223 1.14 3.79 -1.33
C SER A 223 1.75 3.80 0.08
N GLY A 224 1.87 4.98 0.67
CA GLY A 224 2.54 5.20 1.95
C GLY A 224 4.03 5.49 1.84
N GLY A 225 4.62 5.47 0.64
CA GLY A 225 6.04 5.79 0.43
C GLY A 225 6.35 7.28 0.53
N PRO A 226 7.51 7.67 1.10
CA PRO A 226 7.90 9.06 1.23
C PRO A 226 8.23 9.70 -0.12
N LEU A 227 7.85 10.98 -0.26
CA LEU A 227 8.28 11.88 -1.32
C LEU A 227 9.37 12.78 -0.75
N PHE A 228 10.57 12.83 -1.35
CA PHE A 228 11.72 13.52 -0.78
C PHE A 228 12.60 14.20 -1.84
N ASN A 229 13.43 15.13 -1.39
CA ASN A 229 14.41 15.83 -2.23
C ASN A 229 15.76 15.08 -2.28
N ASP A 230 16.74 15.65 -2.96
CA ASP A 230 18.11 15.12 -3.12
C ASP A 230 18.92 15.09 -1.82
N LYS A 231 18.43 15.70 -0.74
CA LYS A 231 19.01 15.63 0.61
C LYS A 231 18.31 14.58 1.52
N GLY A 232 17.21 13.96 1.04
CA GLY A 232 16.40 13.03 1.82
C GLY A 232 15.37 13.70 2.72
N THR A 233 15.19 15.02 2.62
CA THR A 233 14.11 15.75 3.33
C THR A 233 12.76 15.39 2.74
N VAL A 234 11.79 15.01 3.57
CA VAL A 234 10.47 14.56 3.17
C VAL A 234 9.53 15.73 2.87
N TYR A 235 8.96 15.74 1.68
CA TYR A 235 8.04 16.73 1.13
C TYR A 235 6.58 16.25 1.11
N GLY A 236 6.35 14.97 1.30
CA GLY A 236 5.01 14.37 1.26
C GLY A 236 5.03 12.85 1.28
N MET A 237 3.89 12.24 0.98
CA MET A 237 3.69 10.79 0.93
C MET A 237 2.85 10.41 -0.27
N GLN A 238 3.29 9.43 -1.06
CA GLN A 238 2.55 8.89 -2.21
C GLN A 238 1.25 8.20 -1.76
N PHE A 239 0.10 8.57 -2.36
CA PHE A 239 -1.16 7.92 -2.05
C PHE A 239 -1.97 7.46 -3.26
N SER A 240 -1.86 8.15 -4.41
CA SER A 240 -2.73 7.88 -5.57
C SER A 240 -2.02 8.18 -6.89
N THR A 241 -2.62 7.70 -7.97
CA THR A 241 -2.28 8.08 -9.34
C THR A 241 -3.53 8.52 -10.07
N LYS A 242 -3.51 9.72 -10.65
CA LYS A 242 -4.57 10.25 -11.49
C LYS A 242 -4.32 9.90 -12.94
N HIS A 243 -5.34 9.36 -13.58
CA HIS A 243 -5.33 9.06 -15.01
C HIS A 243 -6.12 10.15 -15.74
N LEU A 244 -5.46 10.90 -16.61
CA LEU A 244 -6.10 11.96 -17.43
C LEU A 244 -6.07 11.53 -18.89
N HIS A 245 -7.25 11.45 -19.49
CA HIS A 245 -7.41 11.16 -20.90
C HIS A 245 -6.94 12.34 -21.75
N LEU A 246 -6.13 12.07 -22.76
CA LEU A 246 -5.49 13.13 -23.57
C LEU A 246 -6.35 13.57 -24.77
N GLY A 247 -7.45 12.85 -25.08
CA GLY A 247 -8.39 13.22 -26.11
C GLY A 247 -7.98 12.79 -27.54
N PHE A 248 -6.88 12.08 -27.71
CA PHE A 248 -6.51 11.50 -29.00
C PHE A 248 -6.39 9.98 -28.89
N ASP A 249 -7.43 9.33 -29.40
CA ASP A 249 -7.55 7.88 -29.39
C ASP A 249 -7.45 7.31 -30.79
N PHE A 250 -6.96 6.08 -30.87
CA PHE A 250 -7.11 5.25 -32.04
C PHE A 250 -8.25 4.28 -31.78
N ILE A 251 -9.40 4.49 -32.44
CA ILE A 251 -10.57 3.62 -32.28
C ILE A 251 -10.72 2.80 -33.55
N ASP A 252 -10.81 1.46 -33.41
CA ASP A 252 -11.01 0.50 -34.51
C ASP A 252 -10.05 0.68 -35.69
N LYS A 253 -8.83 1.12 -35.42
CA LYS A 253 -7.80 1.31 -36.45
C LYS A 253 -7.30 -0.04 -36.94
N GLU A 254 -7.35 -0.24 -38.28
CA GLU A 254 -6.84 -1.45 -38.89
C GLU A 254 -5.29 -1.41 -38.94
N ILE A 255 -4.68 -2.46 -38.40
CA ILE A 255 -3.24 -2.68 -38.47
C ILE A 255 -2.94 -4.08 -39.03
N MET A 256 -1.80 -4.22 -39.71
CA MET A 256 -1.31 -5.51 -40.17
C MET A 256 -0.46 -6.16 -39.10
N VAL A 257 -0.88 -7.33 -38.61
CA VAL A 257 -0.12 -8.15 -37.64
C VAL A 257 -0.08 -9.59 -38.20
N ASP A 258 1.12 -10.12 -38.40
CA ASP A 258 1.33 -11.47 -38.95
C ASP A 258 0.55 -11.73 -40.24
N ASN A 259 0.60 -10.78 -41.18
CA ASN A 259 -0.14 -10.79 -42.43
C ASN A 259 -1.67 -10.89 -42.30
N LYS A 260 -2.23 -10.50 -41.13
CA LYS A 260 -3.67 -10.42 -40.88
C LYS A 260 -4.05 -9.02 -40.47
N ILE A 261 -5.13 -8.49 -40.99
CA ILE A 261 -5.71 -7.23 -40.56
C ILE A 261 -6.38 -7.45 -39.21
N LYS A 262 -5.94 -6.68 -38.20
CA LYS A 262 -6.57 -6.63 -36.89
C LYS A 262 -7.04 -5.21 -36.60
N LYS A 263 -8.20 -5.07 -35.98
CA LYS A 263 -8.67 -3.80 -35.44
C LYS A 263 -8.12 -3.62 -34.00
N ILE A 264 -7.53 -2.47 -33.76
CA ILE A 264 -7.06 -2.09 -32.42
C ILE A 264 -7.72 -0.77 -32.01
N SER A 265 -7.97 -0.67 -30.70
CA SER A 265 -8.33 0.59 -30.05
C SER A 265 -7.30 0.87 -28.97
N ASP A 266 -6.77 2.08 -28.95
CA ASP A 266 -5.81 2.55 -27.96
C ASP A 266 -6.26 3.90 -27.43
N TYR A 267 -6.28 4.03 -26.10
CA TYR A 267 -6.71 5.24 -25.39
C TYR A 267 -5.49 5.91 -24.78
N SER A 268 -5.25 7.16 -25.16
CA SER A 268 -4.09 7.91 -24.69
C SER A 268 -4.35 8.57 -23.33
N PHE A 269 -3.58 8.17 -22.32
CA PHE A 269 -3.63 8.74 -20.97
C PHE A 269 -2.27 9.28 -20.55
N ILE A 270 -2.29 10.37 -19.78
CA ILE A 270 -1.19 10.73 -18.90
C ILE A 270 -1.50 10.26 -17.47
N HIS A 271 -0.49 9.74 -16.80
CA HIS A 271 -0.58 9.22 -15.45
C HIS A 271 0.26 10.08 -14.52
N LEU A 272 -0.37 10.71 -13.53
CA LEU A 272 0.25 11.67 -12.61
C LEU A 272 0.17 11.15 -11.19
N GLY A 273 1.31 11.05 -10.52
CA GLY A 273 1.38 10.63 -9.12
C GLY A 273 0.87 11.74 -8.19
N GLN A 274 0.10 11.36 -7.18
CA GLN A 274 -0.43 12.30 -6.19
C GLN A 274 0.10 11.94 -4.80
N CYS A 275 0.62 12.95 -4.10
CA CYS A 275 1.20 12.83 -2.77
C CYS A 275 0.47 13.74 -1.79
N VAL A 276 0.23 13.28 -0.56
CA VAL A 276 -0.21 14.11 0.57
C VAL A 276 0.87 15.13 0.89
N HIS A 277 0.48 16.39 1.09
CA HIS A 277 1.40 17.49 1.37
C HIS A 277 2.06 17.35 2.76
N VAL A 278 3.31 17.77 2.88
CA VAL A 278 4.08 17.67 4.13
C VAL A 278 3.41 18.34 5.32
N ASP A 279 2.79 19.51 5.12
CA ASP A 279 2.14 20.24 6.22
C ASP A 279 0.89 19.52 6.75
N VAL A 280 0.16 18.80 5.89
CA VAL A 280 -0.94 17.91 6.30
C VAL A 280 -0.40 16.78 7.18
N ILE A 281 0.70 16.16 6.77
CA ILE A 281 1.34 15.08 7.53
C ILE A 281 1.78 15.60 8.91
N LYS A 282 2.49 16.74 8.96
CA LYS A 282 2.97 17.33 10.20
C LYS A 282 1.84 17.76 11.14
N ALA A 283 0.76 18.33 10.59
CA ALA A 283 -0.42 18.69 11.37
C ALA A 283 -1.03 17.46 12.05
N PHE A 284 -1.17 16.36 11.29
CA PHE A 284 -1.71 15.11 11.82
C PHE A 284 -0.82 14.44 12.86
N LEU A 285 0.51 14.50 12.69
CA LEU A 285 1.46 14.04 13.71
C LEU A 285 1.35 14.85 15.00
N ARG A 286 1.22 16.19 14.92
CA ARG A 286 1.03 17.08 16.08
C ARG A 286 -0.29 16.81 16.80
N GLU A 287 -1.38 16.60 16.07
CA GLU A 287 -2.69 16.25 16.63
C GLU A 287 -2.61 14.99 17.51
N HIS A 288 -1.86 13.99 17.07
CA HIS A 288 -1.64 12.75 17.81
C HIS A 288 -0.43 12.77 18.76
N LYS A 289 0.18 13.94 18.99
CA LYS A 289 1.35 14.12 19.88
C LYS A 289 2.52 13.21 19.55
N VAL A 290 2.71 12.91 18.27
CA VAL A 290 3.83 12.11 17.77
C VAL A 290 5.05 13.02 17.57
N ASN A 291 6.18 12.67 18.17
CA ASN A 291 7.44 13.37 17.95
C ASN A 291 7.95 13.11 16.52
N PHE A 292 8.39 14.15 15.85
CA PHE A 292 8.99 14.08 14.52
C PHE A 292 10.06 15.15 14.35
N PHE A 293 10.83 15.06 13.27
CA PHE A 293 11.99 15.93 13.03
C PHE A 293 11.77 16.77 11.77
N GLU A 294 12.15 18.04 11.85
CA GLU A 294 12.15 18.96 10.74
C GLU A 294 13.59 19.36 10.39
N GLU A 295 13.85 19.72 9.14
CA GLU A 295 15.15 20.25 8.74
C GLU A 295 15.47 21.55 9.50
N GLY A 296 16.76 21.73 9.84
CA GLY A 296 17.27 22.88 10.59
C GLY A 296 17.36 24.16 9.75
#